data_e920543ad43b0453527d69f98df77ea2
#
_entry.id   e920543ad43b0453527d69f98df77ea2
#
_cell.length_a   1.000
_cell.length_b   1.000
_cell.length_c   1.000
_cell.angle_alpha   90.00
_cell.angle_beta   90.00
_cell.angle_gamma   90.00
#
_symmetry.space_group_name_H-M   'P 1'
#
loop_
_entity.id
_entity.type
_entity.pdbx_description
1 polymer ?
#
loop_
_entity_poly.entity_id
_entity_poly.type
_entity_poly.pdbx_seq_one_letter_code
_entity_poly.pdbx_strand_id
1 'polypeptide(L)'
;MGLLMSVPFVSSCDNHIYEDASWHSWMPGMVYCSNGEIMSYESCVTKGNTPEAVIFFVDKEGQFSGKAYAVALDDYPGKEFIDPDTTYFAQGTSANIMQFDGESNTVKLRYFQVQSPIAKSVNPKFFIPSVAEMYKLYVSKDVVNSTIEKCGGMPLPLNMDECWYWTSTECDGAETDRAWRYSLSSGRFEMADKHSSYATRPIISIKLNKEE
;
A
#
# COMPACT_ATOMS: atom_id res chain seq x y z
N MET A 1 -68.70 27.33 -5.81
CA MET A 1 -68.17 27.02 -4.51
C MET A 1 -67.19 25.84 -4.72
N GLY A 2 -65.92 26.15 -5.04
CA GLY A 2 -64.90 25.18 -5.37
C GLY A 2 -63.93 25.00 -4.20
N LEU A 3 -63.85 23.78 -3.72
CA LEU A 3 -62.97 23.38 -2.61
C LEU A 3 -61.57 23.12 -3.15
N LEU A 4 -60.59 23.98 -2.85
CA LEU A 4 -59.18 23.72 -3.09
C LEU A 4 -58.68 22.77 -2.00
N MET A 5 -58.34 21.54 -2.38
CA MET A 5 -57.55 20.64 -1.52
C MET A 5 -56.06 20.97 -1.66
N SER A 6 -55.47 21.47 -0.59
CA SER A 6 -54.05 21.61 -0.46
C SER A 6 -53.42 20.27 -0.07
N VAL A 7 -52.54 19.74 -0.94
CA VAL A 7 -51.73 18.57 -0.64
C VAL A 7 -50.48 19.03 0.12
N PRO A 8 -50.20 18.51 1.31
CA PRO A 8 -48.94 18.83 1.98
C PRO A 8 -47.78 18.12 1.27
N PHE A 9 -46.79 18.89 0.84
CA PHE A 9 -45.47 18.36 0.46
C PHE A 9 -44.80 17.83 1.71
N VAL A 10 -44.71 16.53 1.82
CA VAL A 10 -43.85 15.88 2.82
C VAL A 10 -42.42 15.93 2.24
N SER A 11 -41.63 16.87 2.76
CA SER A 11 -40.18 16.85 2.55
C SER A 11 -39.62 15.64 3.30
N SER A 12 -39.32 14.57 2.58
CA SER A 12 -38.50 13.48 3.09
C SER A 12 -37.08 13.99 3.23
N CYS A 13 -36.68 14.36 4.44
CA CYS A 13 -35.26 14.43 4.79
C CYS A 13 -34.76 13.00 4.86
N ASP A 14 -34.11 12.55 3.80
CA ASP A 14 -33.25 11.36 3.85
C ASP A 14 -32.15 11.64 4.86
N ASN A 15 -32.37 11.21 6.09
CA ASN A 15 -31.26 10.99 7.02
C ASN A 15 -30.42 9.83 6.43
N HIS A 16 -29.45 10.17 5.59
CA HIS A 16 -28.34 9.26 5.32
C HIS A 16 -27.61 9.02 6.65
N ILE A 17 -28.02 7.98 7.35
CA ILE A 17 -27.20 7.37 8.39
C ILE A 17 -25.96 6.90 7.64
N TYR A 18 -24.84 7.60 7.83
CA TYR A 18 -23.54 7.10 7.44
C TYR A 18 -23.27 5.89 8.36
N GLU A 19 -23.69 4.71 7.92
CA GLU A 19 -23.15 3.48 8.48
C GLU A 19 -21.65 3.55 8.30
N ASP A 20 -20.89 3.41 9.39
CA ASP A 20 -19.45 3.23 9.33
C ASP A 20 -19.21 2.10 8.36
N ALA A 21 -18.56 2.42 7.22
CA ALA A 21 -18.43 1.48 6.14
C ALA A 21 -17.63 0.28 6.65
N SER A 22 -18.34 -0.81 6.94
CA SER A 22 -17.70 -2.03 7.41
C SER A 22 -16.64 -2.47 6.37
N TRP A 23 -15.61 -3.19 6.79
CA TRP A 23 -14.55 -3.67 5.89
C TRP A 23 -15.10 -4.44 4.67
N HIS A 24 -16.35 -4.93 4.71
CA HIS A 24 -17.03 -5.57 3.57
C HIS A 24 -17.19 -4.63 2.37
N SER A 25 -17.33 -3.32 2.61
CA SER A 25 -17.45 -2.29 1.57
C SER A 25 -16.10 -1.78 1.07
N TRP A 26 -14.97 -2.14 1.73
CA TRP A 26 -13.66 -1.68 1.31
C TRP A 26 -13.27 -2.24 -0.06
N MET A 27 -12.70 -1.37 -0.88
CA MET A 27 -12.27 -1.70 -2.25
C MET A 27 -11.06 -0.87 -2.67
N PRO A 28 -10.31 -1.30 -3.69
CA PRO A 28 -9.26 -0.49 -4.29
C PRO A 28 -9.76 0.91 -4.69
N GLY A 29 -8.93 1.92 -4.45
CA GLY A 29 -9.26 3.33 -4.71
C GLY A 29 -9.85 4.07 -3.51
N MET A 30 -10.24 3.40 -2.42
CA MET A 30 -10.57 4.07 -1.16
C MET A 30 -9.31 4.58 -0.46
N VAL A 31 -9.48 5.62 0.38
CA VAL A 31 -8.38 6.26 1.12
C VAL A 31 -8.31 5.74 2.55
N TYR A 32 -7.10 5.49 3.01
CA TYR A 32 -6.76 5.36 4.41
C TYR A 32 -6.40 6.75 4.94
N CYS A 33 -7.15 7.23 5.93
CA CYS A 33 -7.03 8.57 6.48
C CYS A 33 -6.13 8.61 7.73
N SER A 34 -5.64 9.79 8.09
CA SER A 34 -4.76 10.01 9.25
C SER A 34 -5.35 9.58 10.59
N ASN A 35 -6.68 9.54 10.71
CA ASN A 35 -7.39 9.03 11.88
C ASN A 35 -7.58 7.51 11.89
N GLY A 36 -7.09 6.80 10.87
CA GLY A 36 -7.20 5.33 10.73
C GLY A 36 -8.47 4.85 10.02
N GLU A 37 -9.40 5.73 9.69
CA GLU A 37 -10.63 5.36 8.95
C GLU A 37 -10.35 5.12 7.46
N ILE A 38 -11.17 4.27 6.84
CA ILE A 38 -11.14 4.01 5.39
C ILE A 38 -12.47 4.46 4.78
N MET A 39 -12.38 5.34 3.79
CA MET A 39 -13.54 5.92 3.11
C MET A 39 -13.21 6.39 1.69
N SER A 40 -14.18 6.94 0.96
CA SER A 40 -13.90 7.61 -0.31
C SER A 40 -13.06 8.88 -0.08
N TYR A 41 -12.33 9.32 -1.10
CA TYR A 41 -11.57 10.57 -1.04
C TYR A 41 -12.48 11.76 -0.68
N GLU A 42 -13.65 11.84 -1.29
CA GLU A 42 -14.63 12.91 -1.08
C GLU A 42 -15.11 12.93 0.38
N SER A 43 -15.39 11.77 0.97
CA SER A 43 -15.78 11.65 2.38
C SER A 43 -14.63 12.03 3.32
N CYS A 44 -13.39 11.64 3.00
CA CYS A 44 -12.21 11.98 3.79
C CYS A 44 -12.04 13.50 3.88
N VAL A 45 -12.11 14.21 2.76
CA VAL A 45 -11.99 15.67 2.70
C VAL A 45 -13.15 16.35 3.40
N THR A 46 -14.39 15.90 3.16
CA THR A 46 -15.61 16.49 3.77
C THR A 46 -15.58 16.38 5.30
N LYS A 47 -15.05 15.28 5.84
CA LYS A 47 -14.86 15.09 7.29
C LYS A 47 -13.65 15.85 7.85
N GLY A 48 -12.87 16.55 7.01
CA GLY A 48 -11.65 17.26 7.43
C GLY A 48 -10.46 16.35 7.75
N ASN A 49 -10.49 15.10 7.30
CA ASN A 49 -9.39 14.17 7.46
C ASN A 49 -8.33 14.35 6.37
N THR A 50 -7.10 13.90 6.64
CA THR A 50 -6.00 13.91 5.68
C THR A 50 -5.79 12.53 5.09
N PRO A 51 -5.81 12.37 3.74
CA PRO A 51 -5.41 11.12 3.10
C PRO A 51 -3.94 10.79 3.38
N GLU A 52 -3.62 9.54 3.69
CA GLU A 52 -2.24 9.08 3.91
C GLU A 52 -1.82 7.94 2.98
N ALA A 53 -2.79 7.13 2.55
CA ALA A 53 -2.55 6.01 1.65
C ALA A 53 -3.82 5.66 0.88
N VAL A 54 -3.67 4.89 -0.22
CA VAL A 54 -4.79 4.44 -1.06
C VAL A 54 -4.86 2.92 -1.04
N ILE A 55 -6.04 2.37 -0.75
CA ILE A 55 -6.30 0.92 -0.76
C ILE A 55 -6.06 0.37 -2.17
N PHE A 56 -5.24 -0.65 -2.29
CA PHE A 56 -5.00 -1.36 -3.55
C PHE A 56 -5.44 -2.82 -3.52
N PHE A 57 -5.56 -3.43 -2.33
CA PHE A 57 -5.97 -4.83 -2.19
C PHE A 57 -6.73 -5.05 -0.88
N VAL A 58 -7.79 -5.85 -0.91
CA VAL A 58 -8.56 -6.30 0.27
C VAL A 58 -8.75 -7.81 0.19
N ASP A 59 -8.11 -8.53 1.10
CA ASP A 59 -8.18 -9.99 1.18
C ASP A 59 -9.40 -10.46 1.98
N LYS A 60 -10.59 -10.24 1.42
CA LYS A 60 -11.87 -10.53 2.09
C LYS A 60 -12.04 -12.01 2.44
N GLU A 61 -11.51 -12.88 1.61
CA GLU A 61 -11.63 -14.34 1.77
C GLU A 61 -10.53 -14.94 2.66
N GLY A 62 -9.49 -14.16 2.98
CA GLY A 62 -8.39 -14.60 3.82
C GLY A 62 -7.45 -15.59 3.13
N GLN A 63 -7.38 -15.55 1.79
CA GLN A 63 -6.53 -16.45 1.01
C GLN A 63 -5.03 -16.18 1.18
N PHE A 64 -4.65 -14.95 1.53
CA PHE A 64 -3.26 -14.52 1.69
C PHE A 64 -2.94 -14.13 3.12
N SER A 65 -3.69 -13.19 3.71
CA SER A 65 -3.37 -12.62 5.02
C SER A 65 -4.60 -12.23 5.84
N GLY A 66 -5.79 -12.16 5.21
CA GLY A 66 -7.01 -11.64 5.82
C GLY A 66 -6.93 -10.16 6.21
N LYS A 67 -6.14 -9.36 5.46
CA LYS A 67 -5.92 -7.94 5.69
C LYS A 67 -6.29 -7.12 4.44
N ALA A 68 -6.46 -5.81 4.61
CA ALA A 68 -6.41 -4.86 3.52
C ALA A 68 -5.02 -4.22 3.46
N TYR A 69 -4.65 -3.73 2.27
CA TYR A 69 -3.37 -3.10 2.00
C TYR A 69 -3.57 -1.76 1.30
N ALA A 70 -2.89 -0.73 1.79
CA ALA A 70 -2.91 0.59 1.19
C ALA A 70 -1.47 1.05 0.86
N VAL A 71 -1.31 1.73 -0.27
CA VAL A 71 -0.03 2.27 -0.74
C VAL A 71 0.13 3.72 -0.32
N ALA A 72 1.30 4.10 0.14
CA ALA A 72 1.65 5.49 0.45
C ALA A 72 1.48 6.41 -0.77
N LEU A 73 1.21 7.70 -0.54
CA LEU A 73 0.96 8.66 -1.62
C LEU A 73 2.20 8.97 -2.45
N ASP A 74 3.41 8.81 -1.87
CA ASP A 74 4.67 9.17 -2.51
C ASP A 74 5.70 8.05 -2.40
N ASP A 75 6.68 8.07 -3.32
CA ASP A 75 7.85 7.23 -3.26
C ASP A 75 8.81 7.67 -2.15
N TYR A 76 9.52 6.72 -1.59
CA TYR A 76 10.70 7.01 -0.78
C TYR A 76 11.95 6.96 -1.67
N PRO A 77 12.85 7.97 -1.54
CA PRO A 77 14.04 8.08 -2.37
C PRO A 77 14.90 6.83 -2.35
N GLY A 78 15.60 6.59 -3.45
CA GLY A 78 16.49 5.47 -3.60
C GLY A 78 17.56 5.39 -2.50
N LYS A 79 17.71 4.20 -1.94
CA LYS A 79 18.74 3.79 -0.98
C LYS A 79 19.15 2.37 -1.30
N GLU A 80 20.30 1.99 -0.78
CA GLU A 80 20.81 0.64 -0.86
C GLU A 80 20.05 -0.31 0.06
N PHE A 81 19.96 -1.58 -0.34
CA PHE A 81 19.39 -2.63 0.50
C PHE A 81 20.32 -2.98 1.67
N ILE A 82 21.64 -3.00 1.40
CA ILE A 82 22.74 -3.09 2.38
C ILE A 82 23.68 -1.90 2.12
N ASP A 83 24.25 -1.33 3.18
CA ASP A 83 25.26 -0.27 3.08
C ASP A 83 26.47 -0.78 2.26
N PRO A 84 26.86 -0.09 1.19
CA PRO A 84 27.96 -0.51 0.30
C PRO A 84 29.32 -0.60 0.99
N ASP A 85 29.51 0.08 2.14
CA ASP A 85 30.74 -0.02 2.94
C ASP A 85 30.78 -1.29 3.81
N THR A 86 29.73 -2.11 3.77
CA THR A 86 29.67 -3.39 4.50
C THR A 86 29.80 -4.58 3.56
N THR A 87 30.30 -5.70 4.09
CA THR A 87 30.31 -6.97 3.36
C THR A 87 28.89 -7.49 3.15
N TYR A 88 28.67 -8.23 2.08
CA TYR A 88 27.39 -8.88 1.82
C TYR A 88 27.03 -9.93 2.89
N PHE A 89 25.77 -9.98 3.26
CA PHE A 89 25.19 -10.97 4.17
C PHE A 89 23.69 -11.13 3.96
N ALA A 90 23.15 -12.28 4.35
CA ALA A 90 21.71 -12.51 4.40
C ALA A 90 21.11 -11.82 5.63
N GLN A 91 20.06 -11.01 5.43
CA GLN A 91 19.37 -10.28 6.52
C GLN A 91 18.20 -11.08 7.11
N GLY A 92 17.98 -12.31 6.58
CA GLY A 92 17.01 -13.27 7.09
C GLY A 92 15.56 -12.92 6.77
N THR A 93 15.33 -12.13 5.72
CA THR A 93 13.96 -11.96 5.19
C THR A 93 13.50 -13.27 4.56
N SER A 94 12.19 -13.42 4.35
CA SER A 94 11.69 -14.53 3.56
C SER A 94 12.12 -14.35 2.11
N ALA A 95 12.60 -15.43 1.49
CA ALA A 95 12.92 -15.48 0.06
C ALA A 95 11.72 -15.95 -0.79
N ASN A 96 10.57 -16.23 -0.18
CA ASN A 96 9.38 -16.71 -0.87
C ASN A 96 8.62 -15.56 -1.54
N ILE A 97 8.74 -15.48 -2.86
CA ILE A 97 8.10 -14.43 -3.68
C ILE A 97 6.57 -14.46 -3.70
N MET A 98 5.94 -15.51 -3.18
CA MET A 98 4.48 -15.68 -3.19
C MET A 98 3.82 -15.24 -1.87
N GLN A 99 4.60 -14.87 -0.84
CA GLN A 99 4.08 -14.53 0.47
C GLN A 99 3.86 -13.02 0.67
N PHE A 100 2.83 -12.71 1.46
CA PHE A 100 2.50 -11.36 1.92
C PHE A 100 3.19 -11.11 3.26
N ASP A 101 4.50 -10.96 3.22
CA ASP A 101 5.38 -10.89 4.37
C ASP A 101 6.25 -9.63 4.44
N GLY A 102 5.92 -8.62 3.63
CA GLY A 102 6.63 -7.35 3.57
C GLY A 102 6.79 -6.66 4.93
N GLU A 103 5.74 -6.72 5.77
CA GLU A 103 5.77 -6.16 7.13
C GLU A 103 6.85 -6.85 7.99
N SER A 104 6.84 -8.18 8.07
CA SER A 104 7.80 -8.96 8.86
C SER A 104 9.23 -8.84 8.30
N ASN A 105 9.37 -8.84 6.97
CA ASN A 105 10.66 -8.64 6.32
C ASN A 105 11.23 -7.25 6.62
N THR A 106 10.41 -6.19 6.53
CA THR A 106 10.86 -4.84 6.86
C THR A 106 11.29 -4.70 8.32
N VAL A 107 10.62 -5.38 9.25
CA VAL A 107 11.05 -5.43 10.65
C VAL A 107 12.45 -6.07 10.76
N LYS A 108 12.69 -7.20 10.10
CA LYS A 108 14.02 -7.83 10.07
C LYS A 108 15.07 -6.88 9.50
N LEU A 109 14.80 -6.26 8.34
CA LEU A 109 15.71 -5.31 7.71
C LEU A 109 16.04 -4.10 8.59
N ARG A 110 15.11 -3.61 9.41
CA ARG A 110 15.30 -2.48 10.33
C ARG A 110 16.12 -2.82 11.55
N TYR A 111 15.96 -4.03 12.10
CA TYR A 111 16.49 -4.40 13.40
C TYR A 111 17.61 -5.46 13.35
N PHE A 112 18.04 -5.86 12.16
CA PHE A 112 19.23 -6.70 12.01
C PHE A 112 20.49 -5.98 12.51
N GLN A 113 21.55 -6.71 12.82
CA GLN A 113 22.82 -6.14 13.33
C GLN A 113 23.37 -5.02 12.45
N VAL A 114 23.26 -5.18 11.12
CA VAL A 114 23.54 -4.15 10.14
C VAL A 114 22.21 -3.78 9.48
N GLN A 115 21.74 -2.59 9.80
CA GLN A 115 20.42 -2.13 9.37
C GLN A 115 20.43 -1.76 7.88
N SER A 116 19.36 -2.13 7.18
CA SER A 116 19.16 -1.76 5.78
C SER A 116 18.90 -0.25 5.63
N PRO A 117 19.69 0.49 4.82
CA PRO A 117 19.48 1.91 4.58
C PRO A 117 18.08 2.22 4.07
N ILE A 118 17.57 1.46 3.09
CA ILE A 118 16.22 1.69 2.55
C ILE A 118 15.15 1.43 3.60
N ALA A 119 15.26 0.37 4.40
CA ALA A 119 14.25 0.04 5.42
C ALA A 119 14.24 1.07 6.56
N LYS A 120 15.38 1.66 6.91
CA LYS A 120 15.47 2.75 7.89
C LYS A 120 14.85 4.05 7.40
N SER A 121 14.87 4.31 6.11
CA SER A 121 14.31 5.54 5.53
C SER A 121 12.78 5.56 5.54
N VAL A 122 12.13 4.40 5.56
CA VAL A 122 10.67 4.28 5.53
C VAL A 122 10.08 4.61 6.90
N ASN A 123 9.05 5.46 6.94
CA ASN A 123 8.30 5.77 8.16
C ASN A 123 7.84 4.48 8.87
N PRO A 124 8.01 4.34 10.19
CA PRO A 124 7.63 3.13 10.93
C PRO A 124 6.17 2.67 10.78
N LYS A 125 5.26 3.57 10.42
CA LYS A 125 3.86 3.26 10.10
C LYS A 125 3.72 2.41 8.85
N PHE A 126 4.67 2.50 7.92
CA PHE A 126 4.71 1.80 6.64
C PHE A 126 5.82 0.75 6.61
N PHE A 127 5.76 -0.12 5.60
CA PHE A 127 6.78 -1.13 5.35
C PHE A 127 7.05 -1.28 3.85
N ILE A 128 8.19 -1.88 3.50
CA ILE A 128 8.56 -2.20 2.13
C ILE A 128 7.78 -3.44 1.70
N PRO A 129 7.01 -3.38 0.59
CA PRO A 129 6.23 -4.53 0.14
C PRO A 129 7.11 -5.72 -0.27
N SER A 130 6.60 -6.93 -0.10
CA SER A 130 7.13 -8.15 -0.71
C SER A 130 6.86 -8.18 -2.23
N VAL A 131 7.44 -9.15 -2.95
CA VAL A 131 7.16 -9.33 -4.39
C VAL A 131 5.66 -9.58 -4.63
N ALA A 132 5.01 -10.42 -3.80
CA ALA A 132 3.58 -10.72 -3.94
C ALA A 132 2.69 -9.49 -3.72
N GLU A 133 3.02 -8.65 -2.74
CA GLU A 133 2.31 -7.41 -2.46
C GLU A 133 2.50 -6.37 -3.59
N MET A 134 3.72 -6.26 -4.15
CA MET A 134 3.99 -5.43 -5.33
C MET A 134 3.19 -5.88 -6.55
N TYR A 135 3.01 -7.18 -6.75
CA TYR A 135 2.15 -7.70 -7.82
C TYR A 135 0.70 -7.25 -7.66
N LYS A 136 0.13 -7.31 -6.45
CA LYS A 136 -1.23 -6.80 -6.21
C LYS A 136 -1.35 -5.30 -6.43
N LEU A 137 -0.33 -4.53 -6.04
CA LEU A 137 -0.27 -3.10 -6.32
C LEU A 137 -0.22 -2.82 -7.82
N TYR A 138 0.62 -3.54 -8.57
CA TYR A 138 0.72 -3.43 -10.03
C TYR A 138 -0.61 -3.69 -10.73
N VAL A 139 -1.34 -4.73 -10.34
CA VAL A 139 -2.65 -5.09 -10.94
C VAL A 139 -3.71 -4.01 -10.68
N SER A 140 -3.62 -3.31 -9.56
CA SER A 140 -4.61 -2.29 -9.16
C SER A 140 -4.19 -0.84 -9.50
N LYS A 141 -3.04 -0.66 -10.15
CA LYS A 141 -2.39 0.66 -10.28
C LYS A 141 -3.26 1.73 -10.94
N ASP A 142 -4.09 1.38 -11.93
CA ASP A 142 -4.92 2.35 -12.64
C ASP A 142 -6.00 2.97 -11.73
N VAL A 143 -6.68 2.12 -10.94
CA VAL A 143 -7.68 2.58 -9.96
C VAL A 143 -7.01 3.38 -8.85
N VAL A 144 -5.86 2.91 -8.37
CA VAL A 144 -5.09 3.56 -7.30
C VAL A 144 -4.58 4.93 -7.74
N ASN A 145 -4.04 5.06 -8.95
CA ASN A 145 -3.51 6.32 -9.47
C ASN A 145 -4.56 7.43 -9.53
N SER A 146 -5.77 7.11 -9.98
CA SER A 146 -6.84 8.12 -10.04
C SER A 146 -7.15 8.73 -8.66
N THR A 147 -6.94 7.98 -7.58
CA THR A 147 -7.14 8.47 -6.20
C THR A 147 -5.86 9.13 -5.67
N ILE A 148 -4.67 8.61 -5.96
CA ILE A 148 -3.39 9.25 -5.57
C ILE A 148 -3.32 10.67 -6.13
N GLU A 149 -3.69 10.88 -7.39
CA GLU A 149 -3.74 12.21 -8.03
C GLU A 149 -4.69 13.16 -7.30
N LYS A 150 -5.90 12.70 -6.93
CA LYS A 150 -6.84 13.50 -6.13
C LYS A 150 -6.25 13.86 -4.76
N CYS A 151 -5.47 12.98 -4.17
CA CYS A 151 -4.79 13.22 -2.89
C CYS A 151 -3.56 14.15 -3.02
N GLY A 152 -3.16 14.53 -4.25
CA GLY A 152 -1.96 15.35 -4.52
C GLY A 152 -0.64 14.59 -4.39
N GLY A 153 -0.69 13.25 -4.38
CA GLY A 153 0.48 12.38 -4.33
C GLY A 153 1.09 12.10 -5.71
N MET A 154 2.20 11.38 -5.73
CA MET A 154 2.91 10.97 -6.95
C MET A 154 2.28 9.69 -7.53
N PRO A 155 1.70 9.72 -8.75
CA PRO A 155 1.16 8.52 -9.39
C PRO A 155 2.20 7.43 -9.58
N LEU A 156 1.77 6.17 -9.51
CA LEU A 156 2.60 5.02 -9.86
C LEU A 156 2.90 5.03 -11.38
N PRO A 157 4.09 4.59 -11.82
CA PRO A 157 4.47 4.60 -13.23
C PRO A 157 3.53 3.74 -14.09
N LEU A 158 2.98 4.31 -15.18
CA LEU A 158 2.09 3.61 -16.11
C LEU A 158 2.81 3.20 -17.42
N ASN A 159 3.51 4.14 -18.05
CA ASN A 159 4.04 4.01 -19.42
C ASN A 159 5.46 4.59 -19.51
N MET A 160 6.33 4.27 -18.58
CA MET A 160 7.73 4.72 -18.58
C MET A 160 8.65 3.54 -18.88
N ASP A 161 9.87 3.85 -19.30
CA ASP A 161 10.98 2.92 -19.20
C ASP A 161 11.02 2.31 -17.79
N GLU A 162 11.63 1.14 -17.66
CA GLU A 162 11.61 0.35 -16.43
C GLU A 162 11.87 1.21 -15.17
N CYS A 163 10.86 1.32 -14.31
CA CYS A 163 10.92 2.04 -13.06
C CYS A 163 11.00 1.03 -11.91
N TRP A 164 12.20 0.84 -11.38
CA TRP A 164 12.51 -0.21 -10.41
C TRP A 164 12.39 0.26 -8.96
N TYR A 165 11.74 -0.57 -8.16
CA TYR A 165 11.56 -0.40 -6.73
C TYR A 165 12.12 -1.59 -5.96
N TRP A 166 12.77 -1.36 -4.83
CA TRP A 166 13.07 -2.43 -3.90
C TRP A 166 11.79 -3.09 -3.39
N THR A 167 11.81 -4.42 -3.33
CA THR A 167 10.91 -5.19 -2.46
C THR A 167 11.65 -5.53 -1.17
N SER A 168 10.95 -6.07 -0.17
CA SER A 168 11.57 -6.54 1.07
C SER A 168 12.05 -7.99 1.01
N THR A 169 11.99 -8.63 -0.15
CA THR A 169 12.24 -10.06 -0.34
C THR A 169 13.67 -10.28 -0.83
N GLU A 170 14.49 -11.03 -0.08
CA GLU A 170 15.80 -11.54 -0.53
C GLU A 170 15.60 -12.62 -1.60
N CYS A 171 16.64 -12.92 -2.39
CA CYS A 171 16.56 -13.92 -3.47
C CYS A 171 16.91 -15.32 -2.96
N ASP A 172 16.03 -16.29 -3.18
CA ASP A 172 16.27 -17.70 -2.82
C ASP A 172 17.56 -18.23 -3.47
N GLY A 173 18.45 -18.79 -2.65
CA GLY A 173 19.77 -19.28 -3.06
C GLY A 173 20.81 -18.19 -3.34
N ALA A 174 20.47 -16.91 -3.18
CA ALA A 174 21.36 -15.75 -3.32
C ALA A 174 21.06 -14.65 -2.27
N GLU A 175 20.56 -15.05 -1.09
CA GLU A 175 20.13 -14.14 -0.01
C GLU A 175 21.28 -13.27 0.50
N THR A 176 22.53 -13.70 0.28
CA THR A 176 23.72 -12.99 0.73
C THR A 176 23.88 -11.66 0.00
N ASP A 177 23.78 -11.65 -1.32
CA ASP A 177 24.15 -10.50 -2.16
C ASP A 177 23.01 -9.99 -3.06
N ARG A 178 21.85 -10.68 -3.12
CA ARG A 178 20.74 -10.33 -3.99
C ARG A 178 19.42 -10.16 -3.23
N ALA A 179 18.64 -9.15 -3.67
CA ALA A 179 17.26 -8.96 -3.29
C ALA A 179 16.41 -8.67 -4.54
N TRP A 180 15.10 -8.91 -4.44
CA TRP A 180 14.20 -8.66 -5.55
C TRP A 180 13.86 -7.18 -5.68
N ARG A 181 13.97 -6.65 -6.90
CA ARG A 181 13.38 -5.39 -7.32
C ARG A 181 12.18 -5.65 -8.21
N TYR A 182 11.21 -4.74 -8.20
CA TYR A 182 9.96 -4.84 -8.96
C TYR A 182 9.76 -3.59 -9.80
N SER A 183 9.37 -3.75 -11.08
CA SER A 183 9.00 -2.65 -11.97
C SER A 183 7.48 -2.46 -11.96
N LEU A 184 6.99 -1.35 -11.39
CA LEU A 184 5.56 -1.00 -11.41
C LEU A 184 5.08 -0.55 -12.80
N SER A 185 5.99 -0.24 -13.75
CA SER A 185 5.63 0.06 -15.14
C SER A 185 5.31 -1.19 -15.95
N SER A 186 6.12 -2.24 -15.83
CA SER A 186 6.01 -3.47 -16.65
C SER A 186 5.46 -4.69 -15.93
N GLY A 187 5.44 -4.68 -14.59
CA GLY A 187 5.08 -5.85 -13.79
C GLY A 187 6.19 -6.91 -13.67
N ARG A 188 7.38 -6.62 -14.21
CA ARG A 188 8.55 -7.51 -14.10
C ARG A 188 9.21 -7.39 -12.74
N PHE A 189 9.83 -8.45 -12.29
CA PHE A 189 10.72 -8.45 -11.14
C PHE A 189 12.03 -9.18 -11.46
N GLU A 190 13.12 -8.71 -10.90
CA GLU A 190 14.46 -9.17 -11.20
C GLU A 190 15.32 -9.17 -9.93
N MET A 191 16.31 -10.07 -9.89
CA MET A 191 17.37 -10.05 -8.89
C MET A 191 18.25 -8.82 -9.08
N ALA A 192 18.53 -8.10 -8.01
CA ALA A 192 19.43 -6.95 -8.02
C ALA A 192 20.46 -7.06 -6.90
N ASP A 193 21.62 -6.47 -7.18
CA ASP A 193 22.71 -6.35 -6.21
C ASP A 193 22.28 -5.47 -5.03
N LYS A 194 22.43 -5.95 -3.81
CA LYS A 194 22.00 -5.25 -2.59
C LYS A 194 22.70 -3.92 -2.33
N HIS A 195 23.88 -3.67 -2.92
CA HIS A 195 24.56 -2.38 -2.90
C HIS A 195 24.01 -1.38 -3.94
N SER A 196 23.13 -1.83 -4.83
CA SER A 196 22.43 -0.91 -5.75
C SER A 196 21.43 -0.05 -5.00
N SER A 197 21.14 1.13 -5.55
CA SER A 197 20.19 2.08 -4.98
C SER A 197 18.92 2.12 -5.81
N TYR A 198 17.78 1.76 -5.20
CA TYR A 198 16.44 1.88 -5.80
C TYR A 198 15.50 2.55 -4.81
N ALA A 199 14.47 3.24 -5.34
CA ALA A 199 13.35 3.74 -4.56
C ALA A 199 12.55 2.58 -3.93
N THR A 200 11.67 2.90 -3.01
CA THR A 200 10.59 1.99 -2.58
C THR A 200 9.29 2.74 -2.53
N ARG A 201 8.18 2.03 -2.80
CA ARG A 201 6.81 2.53 -2.61
C ARG A 201 6.22 1.81 -1.41
N PRO A 202 6.26 2.43 -0.22
CA PRO A 202 5.82 1.75 1.00
C PRO A 202 4.32 1.52 1.03
N ILE A 203 3.94 0.49 1.79
CA ILE A 203 2.54 0.12 2.01
C ILE A 203 2.26 -0.01 3.51
N ILE A 204 0.97 -0.03 3.85
CA ILE A 204 0.48 -0.33 5.20
C ILE A 204 -0.53 -1.47 5.12
N SER A 205 -0.55 -2.35 6.12
CA SER A 205 -1.56 -3.40 6.29
C SER A 205 -2.59 -3.00 7.33
N ILE A 206 -3.87 -3.29 7.06
CA ILE A 206 -5.01 -2.98 7.93
C ILE A 206 -5.76 -4.28 8.21
N LYS A 207 -5.95 -4.60 9.49
CA LYS A 207 -6.72 -5.79 9.89
C LYS A 207 -8.18 -5.62 9.48
N LEU A 208 -8.75 -6.68 8.91
CA LEU A 208 -10.20 -6.77 8.73
C LEU A 208 -10.79 -7.18 10.08
N ASN A 209 -11.58 -6.28 10.70
CA ASN A 209 -12.31 -6.63 11.92
C ASN A 209 -13.43 -7.59 11.51
N LYS A 210 -13.13 -8.90 11.48
CA LYS A 210 -14.18 -9.92 11.40
C LYS A 210 -14.87 -9.91 12.75
N GLU A 211 -16.12 -9.47 12.79
CA GLU A 211 -16.98 -9.71 13.96
C GLU A 211 -17.02 -11.22 14.21
N GLU A 212 -16.67 -11.65 15.42
CA GLU A 212 -16.79 -13.02 15.89
C GLU A 212 -18.24 -13.42 16.06
#